data_a5358b62afe17b627a0dd6015b31c2e7
#
_entry.id   a5358b62afe17b627a0dd6015b31c2e7
#
_cell.length_a   1.000
_cell.length_b   1.000
_cell.length_c   1.000
_cell.angle_alpha   90.00
_cell.angle_beta   90.00
_cell.angle_gamma   90.00
#
_symmetry.space_group_name_H-M   'P 1'
#
loop_
_entity.id
_entity.type
_entity.pdbx_description
1 polymer ?
#
loop_
_entity_poly.entity_id
_entity_poly.type
_entity_poly.pdbx_seq_one_letter_code
_entity_poly.pdbx_strand_id
1 'polypeptide(L)'
;MIYCKEIVIPANTVITAPLISQVDIVQGVVKRVWVRWRWGSADLCGAALFRGGFQLWPTSLGEVFPSSIHETVFDEMYLIDDEPLHFIVRSYNEDDTFDHKLWVGFSVIRPRYTQGLMEFMEFISGGGGA
;
A
#
# COMPACT_ATOMS: atom_id res chain seq x y z
N MET A 1 -2.90 -7.08 -13.25
CA MET A 1 -2.45 -5.71 -13.56
C MET A 1 -1.62 -5.18 -12.40
N ILE A 2 -0.65 -4.35 -12.70
CA ILE A 2 0.17 -3.72 -11.67
C ILE A 2 -0.02 -2.21 -11.76
N TYR A 3 -0.43 -1.60 -10.65
CA TYR A 3 -0.51 -0.15 -10.48
C TYR A 3 0.65 0.28 -9.61
N CYS A 4 1.39 1.27 -10.04
CA CYS A 4 2.55 1.72 -9.28
C CYS A 4 2.69 3.24 -9.36
N LYS A 5 3.45 3.78 -8.40
CA LYS A 5 3.74 5.20 -8.34
C LYS A 5 5.08 5.43 -7.65
N GLU A 6 5.87 6.32 -8.22
CA GLU A 6 7.05 6.85 -7.53
C GLU A 6 6.67 8.15 -6.84
N ILE A 7 6.98 8.24 -5.56
CA ILE A 7 6.63 9.36 -4.70
C ILE A 7 7.93 10.03 -4.26
N VAL A 8 8.05 11.33 -4.53
CA VAL A 8 9.16 12.13 -4.04
C VAL A 8 8.71 12.82 -2.75
N ILE A 9 9.37 12.49 -1.65
CA ILE A 9 9.04 13.04 -0.34
C ILE A 9 10.04 14.14 -0.03
N PRO A 10 9.61 15.42 0.00
CA PRO A 10 10.50 16.53 0.25
C PRO A 10 11.19 16.42 1.60
N ALA A 11 12.39 16.97 1.70
CA ALA A 11 13.07 17.14 2.98
C ALA A 11 12.16 17.88 3.97
N ASN A 12 12.31 17.59 5.25
CA ASN A 12 11.52 18.21 6.33
C ASN A 12 10.00 17.95 6.22
N THR A 13 9.59 16.83 5.64
CA THR A 13 8.19 16.39 5.70
C THR A 13 7.97 15.66 7.01
N VAL A 14 7.44 16.36 8.01
CA VAL A 14 7.30 15.83 9.36
C VAL A 14 6.15 14.83 9.47
N ILE A 15 6.24 13.92 10.43
CA ILE A 15 5.26 12.85 10.63
C ILE A 15 3.85 13.39 10.97
N THR A 16 3.77 14.55 11.61
CA THR A 16 2.49 15.20 11.97
C THR A 16 1.84 15.90 10.78
N ALA A 17 2.57 16.13 9.70
CA ALA A 17 2.08 16.73 8.46
C ALA A 17 2.64 15.93 7.27
N PRO A 18 2.23 14.67 7.11
CA PRO A 18 2.81 13.79 6.10
C PRO A 18 2.41 14.21 4.68
N LEU A 19 3.21 13.78 3.72
CA LEU A 19 2.87 13.88 2.31
C LEU A 19 1.75 12.87 2.02
N ILE A 20 0.69 13.34 1.38
CA ILE A 20 -0.44 12.51 0.98
C ILE A 20 -0.35 12.26 -0.52
N SER A 21 -0.28 11.01 -0.92
CA SER A 21 -0.22 10.61 -2.32
C SER A 21 -1.33 9.62 -2.61
N GLN A 22 -1.90 9.70 -3.81
CA GLN A 22 -3.01 8.84 -4.22
C GLN A 22 -2.56 7.92 -5.34
N VAL A 23 -2.89 6.64 -5.24
CA VAL A 23 -2.67 5.64 -6.28
C VAL A 23 -4.04 5.10 -6.70
N ASP A 24 -4.46 5.46 -7.91
CA ASP A 24 -5.74 5.01 -8.47
C ASP A 24 -5.62 3.56 -8.93
N ILE A 25 -6.67 2.80 -8.68
CA ILE A 25 -6.77 1.38 -9.04
C ILE A 25 -8.15 1.12 -9.60
N VAL A 26 -8.39 -0.11 -10.05
CA VAL A 26 -9.72 -0.58 -10.45
C VAL A 26 -10.24 -1.61 -9.47
N GLN A 27 -11.51 -1.95 -9.56
CA GLN A 27 -12.11 -3.05 -8.81
C GLN A 27 -11.35 -4.34 -9.08
N GLY A 28 -11.17 -5.13 -8.03
CA GLY A 28 -10.49 -6.40 -8.13
C GLY A 28 -9.97 -6.87 -6.78
N VAL A 29 -9.06 -7.83 -6.82
CA VAL A 29 -8.41 -8.36 -5.63
C VAL A 29 -6.93 -7.96 -5.67
N VAL A 30 -6.48 -7.25 -4.65
CA VAL A 30 -5.06 -6.96 -4.47
C VAL A 30 -4.36 -8.22 -3.99
N LYS A 31 -3.43 -8.73 -4.80
CA LYS A 31 -2.69 -9.96 -4.49
C LYS A 31 -1.33 -9.72 -3.88
N ARG A 32 -0.67 -8.65 -4.27
CA ARG A 32 0.69 -8.38 -3.83
C ARG A 32 0.90 -6.88 -3.73
N VAL A 33 1.66 -6.50 -2.71
CA VAL A 33 2.00 -5.10 -2.44
C VAL A 33 3.52 -4.98 -2.35
N TRP A 34 4.07 -3.96 -2.99
CA TRP A 34 5.48 -3.61 -2.94
C TRP A 34 5.65 -2.23 -2.33
N VAL A 35 6.60 -2.12 -1.40
CA VAL A 35 7.05 -0.85 -0.83
C VAL A 35 8.57 -0.85 -0.95
N ARG A 36 9.11 0.06 -1.75
CA ARG A 36 10.55 0.07 -2.04
C ARG A 36 11.10 1.49 -1.92
N TRP A 37 12.10 1.61 -1.08
CA TRP A 37 12.79 2.88 -0.86
C TRP A 37 14.02 2.96 -1.76
N ARG A 38 14.29 4.15 -2.30
CA ARG A 38 15.57 4.41 -2.95
C ARG A 38 16.68 4.43 -1.89
N TRP A 39 17.86 4.02 -2.30
CA TRP A 39 19.02 4.07 -1.42
C TRP A 39 19.33 5.52 -0.99
N GLY A 40 19.88 5.68 0.20
CA GLY A 40 20.29 6.96 0.75
C GLY A 40 19.36 7.55 1.79
N SER A 41 18.15 7.01 1.96
CA SER A 41 17.20 7.51 2.96
C SER A 41 17.49 7.01 4.38
N ALA A 42 18.32 5.98 4.53
CA ALA A 42 18.65 5.36 5.80
C ALA A 42 17.37 5.08 6.62
N ASP A 43 17.28 5.62 7.83
CA ASP A 43 16.13 5.44 8.72
C ASP A 43 15.31 6.74 8.87
N LEU A 44 15.43 7.65 7.93
CA LEU A 44 14.83 8.99 8.04
C LEU A 44 13.41 9.07 7.50
N CYS A 45 12.95 8.07 6.77
CA CYS A 45 11.66 8.09 6.10
C CYS A 45 10.79 6.93 6.55
N GLY A 46 9.49 7.12 6.37
CA GLY A 46 8.51 6.07 6.62
C GLY A 46 7.25 6.33 5.81
N ALA A 47 6.48 5.27 5.58
CA ALA A 47 5.22 5.35 4.85
C ALA A 47 4.23 4.32 5.36
N ALA A 48 2.94 4.66 5.24
CA ALA A 48 1.84 3.74 5.53
C ALA A 48 0.77 3.90 4.45
N LEU A 49 0.02 2.85 4.20
CA LEU A 49 -0.96 2.78 3.13
C LEU A 49 -2.36 2.70 3.72
N PHE A 50 -3.25 3.53 3.19
CA PHE A 50 -4.61 3.72 3.70
C PHE A 50 -5.63 3.53 2.58
N ARG A 51 -6.84 3.20 2.97
CA ARG A 51 -8.01 3.25 2.08
C ARG A 51 -9.20 3.77 2.88
N GLY A 52 -9.83 4.85 2.38
CA GLY A 52 -11.00 5.43 3.03
C GLY A 52 -10.76 5.90 4.46
N GLY A 53 -9.57 6.35 4.78
CA GLY A 53 -9.21 6.81 6.13
C GLY A 53 -8.72 5.71 7.06
N PHE A 54 -8.78 4.44 6.65
CA PHE A 54 -8.28 3.32 7.45
C PHE A 54 -6.90 2.89 7.00
N GLN A 55 -5.99 2.71 7.96
CA GLN A 55 -4.68 2.14 7.68
C GLN A 55 -4.83 0.65 7.36
N LEU A 56 -4.36 0.26 6.16
CA LEU A 56 -4.36 -1.14 5.76
C LEU A 56 -3.02 -1.80 6.05
N TRP A 57 -1.93 -1.15 5.64
CA TRP A 57 -0.59 -1.72 5.73
C TRP A 57 0.41 -0.66 6.17
N PRO A 58 1.29 -0.93 7.11
CA PRO A 58 1.26 -2.13 7.95
C PRO A 58 -0.06 -2.26 8.70
N THR A 59 -0.45 -3.49 9.00
CA THR A 59 -1.73 -3.74 9.70
C THR A 59 -1.73 -3.20 11.12
N SER A 60 -0.57 -3.11 11.75
CA SER A 60 -0.42 -2.54 13.09
C SER A 60 -0.61 -1.03 13.02
N LEU A 61 -1.70 -0.55 13.60
CA LEU A 61 -2.07 0.87 13.55
C LEU A 61 -0.96 1.75 14.15
N GLY A 62 -0.66 2.83 13.44
CA GLY A 62 0.38 3.77 13.82
C GLY A 62 1.79 3.37 13.40
N GLU A 63 1.98 2.15 12.94
CA GLU A 63 3.28 1.71 12.43
C GLU A 63 3.45 2.11 10.96
N VAL A 64 4.69 2.08 10.49
CA VAL A 64 5.06 2.45 9.12
C VAL A 64 6.01 1.42 8.53
N PHE A 65 6.13 1.43 7.20
CA PHE A 65 7.24 0.78 6.51
C PHE A 65 8.45 1.72 6.57
N PRO A 66 9.47 1.39 7.37
CA PRO A 66 10.62 2.29 7.53
C PRO A 66 11.58 2.19 6.35
N SER A 67 12.25 3.28 6.04
CA SER A 67 13.23 3.32 4.95
C SER A 67 14.52 2.57 5.25
N SER A 68 14.74 2.18 6.51
CA SER A 68 15.84 1.27 6.88
C SER A 68 15.66 -0.11 6.27
N ILE A 69 14.43 -0.51 5.95
CA ILE A 69 14.13 -1.73 5.21
C ILE A 69 13.91 -1.33 3.75
N HIS A 70 14.92 -1.59 2.92
CA HIS A 70 14.94 -1.13 1.53
C HIS A 70 13.72 -1.57 0.74
N GLU A 71 13.28 -2.79 0.90
CA GLU A 71 12.14 -3.34 0.16
C GLU A 71 11.30 -4.23 1.05
N THR A 72 10.00 -4.02 1.02
CA THR A 72 9.01 -4.91 1.64
C THR A 72 8.04 -5.35 0.57
N VAL A 73 7.92 -6.66 0.38
CA VAL A 73 6.98 -7.27 -0.57
C VAL A 73 6.17 -8.29 0.20
N PHE A 74 4.86 -8.22 0.07
CA PHE A 74 3.99 -9.18 0.74
C PHE A 74 2.78 -9.53 -0.12
N ASP A 75 2.27 -10.74 0.09
CA ASP A 75 1.07 -11.22 -0.57
C ASP A 75 -0.15 -10.90 0.28
N GLU A 76 -1.23 -10.54 -0.38
CA GLU A 76 -2.51 -10.24 0.22
C GLU A 76 -3.65 -10.85 -0.61
N MET A 77 -4.84 -10.81 -0.06
CA MET A 77 -6.09 -11.14 -0.74
C MET A 77 -7.12 -10.08 -0.34
N TYR A 78 -6.87 -8.84 -0.76
CA TYR A 78 -7.70 -7.71 -0.35
C TYR A 78 -8.68 -7.35 -1.47
N LEU A 79 -9.97 -7.59 -1.23
CA LEU A 79 -11.02 -7.30 -2.19
C LEU A 79 -11.37 -5.81 -2.20
N ILE A 80 -11.40 -5.23 -3.40
CA ILE A 80 -11.92 -3.88 -3.64
C ILE A 80 -13.07 -4.02 -4.62
N ASP A 81 -14.29 -3.91 -4.12
CA ASP A 81 -15.53 -4.04 -4.90
C ASP A 81 -16.37 -2.77 -4.91
N ASP A 82 -15.98 -1.76 -4.14
CA ASP A 82 -16.67 -0.48 -4.04
C ASP A 82 -15.69 0.68 -3.90
N GLU A 83 -16.20 1.90 -3.89
CA GLU A 83 -15.38 3.10 -3.66
C GLU A 83 -14.93 3.20 -2.21
N PRO A 84 -13.77 3.83 -1.95
CA PRO A 84 -12.90 4.51 -2.93
C PRO A 84 -12.03 3.54 -3.72
N LEU A 85 -11.87 3.80 -5.02
CA LEU A 85 -11.03 3.00 -5.92
C LEU A 85 -9.62 3.59 -6.01
N HIS A 86 -9.01 3.79 -4.86
CA HIS A 86 -7.64 4.26 -4.74
C HIS A 86 -7.08 3.93 -3.35
N PHE A 87 -5.76 3.90 -3.29
CA PHE A 87 -5.03 3.88 -2.03
C PHE A 87 -4.43 5.25 -1.76
N ILE A 88 -4.32 5.59 -0.48
CA ILE A 88 -3.61 6.79 -0.02
C ILE A 88 -2.32 6.34 0.63
N VAL A 89 -1.21 6.94 0.21
CA VAL A 89 0.10 6.73 0.84
C VAL A 89 0.42 7.97 1.67
N ARG A 90 0.57 7.79 2.97
CA ARG A 90 1.06 8.83 3.87
C ARG A 90 2.52 8.56 4.13
N SER A 91 3.37 9.52 3.80
CA SER A 91 4.81 9.38 3.92
C SER A 91 5.44 10.60 4.58
N TYR A 92 6.56 10.36 5.26
CA TYR A 92 7.33 11.43 5.87
C TYR A 92 8.82 11.28 5.57
N ASN A 93 9.56 12.37 5.71
CA ASN A 93 10.99 12.42 5.50
C ASN A 93 11.61 13.37 6.53
N GLU A 94 12.31 12.81 7.49
CA GLU A 94 12.96 13.57 8.57
C GLU A 94 14.33 14.11 8.18
N ASP A 95 14.80 13.85 6.96
CA ASP A 95 16.02 14.43 6.43
C ASP A 95 15.80 15.93 6.25
N ASP A 96 16.69 16.73 6.77
CA ASP A 96 16.61 18.19 6.68
C ASP A 96 17.24 18.76 5.40
N THR A 97 17.85 17.91 4.58
CA THR A 97 18.66 18.33 3.43
C THR A 97 18.17 17.74 2.11
N PHE A 98 17.88 16.44 2.09
CA PHE A 98 17.62 15.72 0.84
C PHE A 98 16.19 15.21 0.75
N ASP A 99 15.60 15.33 -0.45
CA ASP A 99 14.38 14.62 -0.81
C ASP A 99 14.70 13.14 -0.94
N HIS A 100 13.73 12.28 -0.61
CA HIS A 100 13.86 10.84 -0.77
C HIS A 100 12.70 10.29 -1.58
N LYS A 101 12.92 9.16 -2.26
CA LYS A 101 11.95 8.56 -3.17
C LYS A 101 11.46 7.23 -2.66
N LEU A 102 10.15 7.04 -2.77
CA LEU A 102 9.46 5.80 -2.46
C LEU A 102 8.75 5.30 -3.71
N TRP A 103 8.89 4.01 -4.00
CA TRP A 103 8.09 3.35 -5.03
C TRP A 103 7.11 2.40 -4.36
N VAL A 104 5.83 2.52 -4.71
CA VAL A 104 4.78 1.60 -4.26
C VAL A 104 4.15 0.92 -5.46
N GLY A 105 3.77 -0.33 -5.30
CA GLY A 105 3.13 -1.10 -6.37
C GLY A 105 2.08 -2.05 -5.82
N PHE A 106 1.05 -2.28 -6.62
CA PHE A 106 -0.06 -3.16 -6.28
C PHE A 106 -0.37 -4.07 -7.46
N SER A 107 -0.37 -5.38 -7.23
CA SER A 107 -0.83 -6.36 -8.21
C SER A 107 -2.31 -6.63 -7.97
N VAL A 108 -3.14 -6.40 -8.98
CA VAL A 108 -4.59 -6.52 -8.89
C VAL A 108 -5.10 -7.53 -9.91
N ILE A 109 -5.89 -8.51 -9.46
CA ILE A 109 -6.61 -9.42 -10.35
C ILE A 109 -7.81 -8.67 -10.91
N ARG A 110 -7.98 -8.74 -12.23
CA ARG A 110 -9.07 -8.05 -12.93
C ARG A 110 -10.46 -8.54 -12.48
N PRO A 111 -11.48 -7.66 -12.52
CA PRO A 111 -12.82 -7.99 -12.04
C PRO A 111 -13.43 -9.26 -12.65
N ARG A 112 -13.16 -9.55 -13.91
CA ARG A 112 -13.69 -10.76 -14.58
C ARG A 112 -13.21 -12.07 -13.95
N TYR A 113 -12.16 -12.02 -13.13
CA TYR A 113 -11.63 -13.18 -12.41
C TYR A 113 -12.01 -13.17 -10.93
N THR A 114 -12.54 -12.05 -10.42
CA THR A 114 -12.85 -11.92 -8.99
C THR A 114 -14.04 -12.77 -8.60
N GLN A 115 -15.01 -12.97 -9.49
CA GLN A 115 -16.20 -13.77 -9.20
C GLN A 115 -15.83 -15.21 -8.80
N GLY A 116 -15.04 -15.89 -9.62
CA GLY A 116 -14.59 -17.25 -9.34
C GLY A 116 -13.73 -17.32 -8.08
N LEU A 117 -12.89 -16.31 -7.85
CA LEU A 117 -12.03 -16.24 -6.67
C LEU A 117 -12.88 -16.05 -5.40
N MET A 118 -13.88 -15.19 -5.46
CA MET A 118 -14.81 -14.97 -4.34
C MET A 118 -15.59 -16.25 -4.01
N GLU A 119 -16.09 -16.95 -5.01
CA GLU A 119 -16.78 -18.23 -4.84
C GLU A 119 -15.89 -19.27 -4.18
N PHE A 120 -14.63 -19.33 -4.59
CA PHE A 120 -13.65 -20.22 -3.99
C PHE A 120 -13.38 -19.87 -2.53
N MET A 121 -13.25 -18.60 -2.21
CA MET A 121 -13.04 -18.16 -0.83
C MET A 121 -14.25 -18.45 0.05
N GLU A 122 -15.47 -18.26 -0.45
CA GLU A 122 -16.70 -18.62 0.25
C GLU A 122 -16.77 -20.13 0.52
N PHE A 123 -16.40 -20.94 -0.47
CA PHE A 123 -16.36 -22.40 -0.32
C PHE A 123 -15.41 -22.83 0.81
N ILE A 124 -14.23 -22.22 0.90
CA ILE A 124 -13.26 -22.56 1.94
C ILE A 124 -13.74 -22.11 3.32
N SER A 125 -14.27 -20.87 3.42
CA SER A 125 -14.56 -20.26 4.73
C SER A 125 -15.98 -20.53 5.23
N GLY A 126 -16.94 -20.63 4.31
CA GLY A 126 -18.35 -20.74 4.65
C GLY A 126 -18.94 -22.10 4.32
N GLY A 127 -18.67 -22.60 3.10
CA GLY A 127 -19.21 -23.88 2.64
C GLY A 127 -18.65 -25.05 3.41
N GLY A 128 -17.43 -24.94 3.89
CA GLY A 128 -16.82 -25.97 4.71
C GLY A 128 -17.52 -26.18 6.06
N GLY A 129 -18.23 -25.16 6.52
CA GLY A 129 -18.97 -25.22 7.77
C GLY A 129 -20.39 -25.74 7.63
N ALA A 130 -20.80 -25.96 6.42
CA ALA A 130 -22.18 -26.38 6.16
C ALA A 130 -22.38 -27.90 6.32
#